data_0eb6658046d7b5ec50b422f07cde89e4
#
_entry.id   0eb6658046d7b5ec50b422f07cde89e4
#
_cell.length_a   1.000
_cell.length_b   1.000
_cell.length_c   1.000
_cell.angle_alpha   90.00
_cell.angle_beta   90.00
_cell.angle_gamma   90.00
#
_symmetry.space_group_name_H-M   'P 1'
#
loop_
_entity.id
_entity.type
_entity.pdbx_description
1 polymer ?
#
loop_
_entity_poly.entity_id
_entity_poly.type
_entity_poly.pdbx_seq_one_letter_code
_entity_poly.pdbx_strand_id
1 'polypeptide(L)'
;MLNLPATRMVNERALYSDDDRATKGEPYLSVIAPDAQDNRRELTFEYKIRYQMRRQHFNPPLFKQSHVHVFGIEITFQAVCGAADLYGIDIIEHENKLQNWAERLPSIINEFPLLPLGTTEDMCWYFSQIPTAERVKVLSVAIDETPERTTILRVGNE
;
A
#
# COMPACT_ATOMS: atom_id res chain seq x y z
N MET A 1 9.64 -16.79 47.50
CA MET A 1 10.26 -15.48 47.24
C MET A 1 11.47 -15.74 46.39
N LEU A 2 11.37 -15.52 45.07
CA LEU A 2 12.47 -15.64 44.12
C LEU A 2 12.70 -14.26 43.51
N ASN A 3 13.83 -13.69 43.86
CA ASN A 3 14.32 -12.41 43.34
C ASN A 3 14.77 -12.60 41.88
N LEU A 4 14.15 -11.89 40.95
CA LEU A 4 14.62 -11.72 39.60
C LEU A 4 15.56 -10.46 39.53
N PRO A 5 16.72 -10.56 38.89
CA PRO A 5 17.62 -9.42 38.77
C PRO A 5 17.11 -8.42 37.71
N ALA A 6 17.22 -7.15 38.06
CA ALA A 6 16.93 -6.02 37.20
C ALA A 6 17.84 -5.99 35.96
N THR A 7 17.26 -6.04 34.77
CA THR A 7 17.97 -5.83 33.52
C THR A 7 18.31 -4.35 33.38
N ARG A 8 19.60 -4.07 33.39
CA ARG A 8 20.22 -2.76 33.25
C ARG A 8 20.06 -2.32 31.78
N MET A 9 19.24 -1.29 31.54
CA MET A 9 19.20 -0.60 30.25
C MET A 9 20.54 0.10 30.03
N VAL A 10 21.26 -0.35 29.02
CA VAL A 10 22.46 0.33 28.52
C VAL A 10 22.00 1.46 27.62
N ASN A 11 22.30 2.69 28.08
CA ASN A 11 22.00 3.93 27.38
C ASN A 11 23.11 4.16 26.32
N GLU A 12 22.88 3.76 25.08
CA GLU A 12 23.75 4.09 23.94
C GLU A 12 23.51 5.55 23.48
N ARG A 13 23.91 6.48 24.32
CA ARG A 13 24.11 7.88 23.96
C ARG A 13 25.54 8.23 24.23
N ALA A 14 26.43 7.87 23.33
CA ALA A 14 27.75 8.53 23.24
C ALA A 14 28.53 7.94 22.07
N LEU A 15 28.37 8.45 20.86
CA LEU A 15 29.39 8.41 19.81
C LEU A 15 28.98 9.40 18.69
N TYR A 16 28.81 10.65 19.03
CA TYR A 16 29.04 11.74 18.09
C TYR A 16 29.89 12.77 18.82
N SER A 17 31.19 12.67 18.65
CA SER A 17 32.12 13.71 19.02
C SER A 17 32.00 14.85 18.01
N ASP A 18 31.53 16.01 18.48
CA ASP A 18 31.70 17.30 17.82
C ASP A 18 33.20 17.65 17.78
N ASP A 19 33.89 17.19 16.76
CA ASP A 19 35.16 17.76 16.34
C ASP A 19 35.54 17.29 14.95
N ASP A 20 34.96 17.92 13.91
CA ASP A 20 35.61 18.01 12.63
C ASP A 20 35.20 19.29 11.91
N ARG A 21 36.11 20.25 12.02
CA ARG A 21 36.48 21.30 11.08
C ARG A 21 35.57 21.46 9.86
N ALA A 22 34.92 22.59 9.84
CA ALA A 22 34.38 23.23 8.65
C ALA A 22 35.41 23.22 7.50
N THR A 23 35.45 22.15 6.75
CA THR A 23 35.87 22.22 5.37
C THR A 23 34.67 22.76 4.59
N LYS A 24 34.87 23.93 3.99
CA LYS A 24 33.99 24.53 3.01
C LYS A 24 33.79 23.49 1.85
N GLY A 25 32.88 22.55 2.06
CA GLY A 25 32.39 21.67 1.03
C GLY A 25 31.41 22.48 0.21
N GLU A 26 31.71 22.69 -1.05
CA GLU A 26 30.75 23.19 -2.03
C GLU A 26 29.48 22.33 -1.97
N PRO A 27 28.29 22.93 -2.12
CA PRO A 27 27.06 22.16 -2.04
C PRO A 27 27.08 21.11 -3.14
N TYR A 28 26.85 19.86 -2.78
CA TYR A 28 26.73 18.70 -3.67
C TYR A 28 25.66 18.83 -4.76
N LEU A 29 25.07 20.03 -4.91
CA LEU A 29 24.03 20.35 -5.89
C LEU A 29 24.56 20.79 -7.26
N SER A 30 25.89 20.85 -7.48
CA SER A 30 26.45 21.39 -8.74
C SER A 30 26.87 20.36 -9.78
N VAL A 31 26.52 19.09 -9.63
CA VAL A 31 26.92 18.03 -10.60
C VAL A 31 25.74 17.33 -11.29
N ILE A 32 24.56 17.92 -11.28
CA ILE A 32 23.56 17.51 -12.27
C ILE A 32 23.80 18.42 -13.48
N ALA A 33 24.52 17.87 -14.48
CA ALA A 33 24.71 18.55 -15.75
C ALA A 33 23.34 19.03 -16.27
N PRO A 34 23.18 20.30 -16.68
CA PRO A 34 21.91 20.84 -17.15
C PRO A 34 21.31 20.04 -18.32
N ASP A 35 22.13 19.30 -19.07
CA ASP A 35 21.69 18.44 -20.17
C ASP A 35 21.07 17.11 -19.74
N ALA A 36 21.20 16.70 -18.47
CA ALA A 36 20.58 15.48 -17.99
C ALA A 36 19.09 15.65 -17.66
N GLN A 37 18.60 16.88 -17.54
CA GLN A 37 17.20 17.16 -17.22
C GLN A 37 16.27 17.09 -18.44
N ASP A 38 16.80 17.32 -19.66
CA ASP A 38 15.99 17.40 -20.87
C ASP A 38 15.70 16.03 -21.53
N ASN A 39 16.32 14.95 -21.05
CA ASN A 39 16.14 13.60 -21.56
C ASN A 39 15.30 12.67 -20.66
N ARG A 40 14.70 13.15 -19.59
CA ARG A 40 13.75 12.36 -18.79
C ARG A 40 12.43 12.26 -19.56
N ARG A 41 12.33 11.24 -20.39
CA ARG A 41 11.06 10.82 -20.99
C ARG A 41 10.06 10.56 -19.87
N GLU A 42 8.79 10.77 -20.12
CA GLU A 42 7.74 10.27 -19.23
C GLU A 42 7.96 8.77 -19.01
N LEU A 43 8.09 8.40 -17.75
CA LEU A 43 8.27 7.01 -17.35
C LEU A 43 6.99 6.53 -16.66
N THR A 44 6.66 5.29 -16.92
CA THR A 44 5.51 4.65 -16.30
C THR A 44 6.00 3.61 -15.30
N PHE A 45 5.52 3.73 -14.08
CA PHE A 45 5.85 2.80 -13.00
C PHE A 45 4.61 2.06 -12.51
N GLU A 46 4.81 0.83 -12.04
CA GLU A 46 3.81 0.06 -11.35
C GLU A 46 4.16 -0.04 -9.86
N TYR A 47 3.17 0.20 -9.01
CA TYR A 47 3.29 0.14 -7.56
C TYR A 47 2.29 -0.86 -7.02
N LYS A 48 2.75 -1.77 -6.16
CA LYS A 48 1.90 -2.74 -5.48
C LYS A 48 1.76 -2.36 -4.02
N ILE A 49 0.54 -2.10 -3.60
CA ILE A 49 0.21 -1.74 -2.23
C ILE A 49 -0.64 -2.84 -1.64
N ARG A 50 -0.31 -3.25 -0.41
CA ARG A 50 -0.96 -4.37 0.27
C ARG A 50 -1.55 -3.95 1.60
N TYR A 51 -2.69 -4.54 1.92
CA TYR A 51 -3.35 -4.41 3.20
C TYR A 51 -3.95 -5.75 3.63
N GLN A 52 -4.08 -5.98 4.94
CA GLN A 52 -4.77 -7.13 5.47
C GLN A 52 -5.95 -6.68 6.31
N MET A 53 -7.12 -7.26 6.07
CA MET A 53 -8.30 -7.01 6.89
C MET A 53 -8.91 -8.31 7.40
N ARG A 54 -9.30 -8.31 8.67
CA ARG A 54 -10.03 -9.42 9.26
C ARG A 54 -11.52 -9.12 9.21
N ARG A 55 -12.29 -9.93 8.45
CA ARG A 55 -13.75 -9.77 8.26
C ARG A 55 -14.43 -11.13 8.22
N GLN A 56 -15.74 -11.11 8.40
CA GLN A 56 -16.62 -12.25 8.18
C GLN A 56 -17.33 -12.10 6.84
N HIS A 57 -17.65 -13.24 6.24
CA HIS A 57 -18.53 -13.30 5.09
C HIS A 57 -19.29 -14.63 5.05
N PHE A 58 -20.29 -14.72 4.17
CA PHE A 58 -20.94 -15.97 3.79
C PHE A 58 -21.22 -15.94 2.28
N ASN A 59 -21.21 -17.13 1.65
CA ASN A 59 -21.35 -17.29 0.20
C ASN A 59 -22.59 -18.14 -0.13
N PRO A 60 -23.79 -17.56 -0.20
CA PRO A 60 -24.98 -18.31 -0.55
C PRO A 60 -24.92 -18.74 -2.04
N PRO A 61 -25.53 -19.86 -2.41
CA PRO A 61 -26.30 -20.77 -1.54
C PRO A 61 -25.47 -21.81 -0.80
N LEU A 62 -24.16 -21.94 -1.09
CA LEU A 62 -23.33 -23.05 -0.61
C LEU A 62 -22.96 -22.89 0.87
N PHE A 63 -22.54 -21.69 1.27
CA PHE A 63 -22.15 -21.41 2.64
C PHE A 63 -23.06 -20.34 3.24
N LYS A 64 -24.05 -20.78 4.03
CA LYS A 64 -25.04 -19.90 4.65
C LYS A 64 -24.58 -19.32 6.01
N GLN A 65 -23.58 -19.94 6.64
CA GLN A 65 -23.05 -19.48 7.90
C GLN A 65 -21.85 -18.55 7.67
N SER A 66 -21.83 -17.43 8.37
CA SER A 66 -20.68 -16.53 8.30
C SER A 66 -19.45 -17.21 8.93
N HIS A 67 -18.32 -16.99 8.30
CA HIS A 67 -17.02 -17.45 8.76
C HIS A 67 -15.98 -16.34 8.58
N VAL A 68 -14.89 -16.44 9.36
CA VAL A 68 -13.88 -15.39 9.45
C VAL A 68 -12.71 -15.70 8.56
N HIS A 69 -12.25 -14.70 7.79
CA HIS A 69 -10.97 -14.71 7.12
C HIS A 69 -10.11 -13.50 7.46
N VAL A 70 -8.81 -13.63 7.25
CA VAL A 70 -7.89 -12.51 7.10
C VAL A 70 -7.65 -12.36 5.61
N PHE A 71 -8.40 -11.45 4.99
CA PHE A 71 -8.25 -11.18 3.56
C PHE A 71 -6.98 -10.37 3.31
N GLY A 72 -6.13 -10.86 2.39
CA GLY A 72 -5.06 -10.08 1.80
C GLY A 72 -5.62 -9.26 0.62
N ILE A 73 -5.31 -7.98 0.57
CA ILE A 73 -5.71 -7.09 -0.51
C ILE A 73 -4.43 -6.55 -1.15
N GLU A 74 -4.24 -6.78 -2.43
CA GLU A 74 -3.17 -6.16 -3.21
C GLU A 74 -3.78 -5.33 -4.32
N ILE A 75 -3.42 -4.04 -4.40
CA ILE A 75 -3.77 -3.19 -5.53
C ILE A 75 -2.50 -2.83 -6.28
N THR A 76 -2.51 -3.03 -7.59
CA THR A 76 -1.47 -2.55 -8.49
C THR A 76 -1.92 -1.25 -9.13
N PHE A 77 -1.19 -0.17 -8.84
CA PHE A 77 -1.37 1.13 -9.45
C PHE A 77 -0.34 1.33 -10.57
N GLN A 78 -0.73 2.00 -11.62
CA GLN A 78 0.19 2.54 -12.62
C GLN A 78 0.21 4.06 -12.49
N ALA A 79 1.41 4.65 -12.48
CA ALA A 79 1.58 6.09 -12.47
C ALA A 79 2.55 6.54 -13.53
N VAL A 80 2.26 7.68 -14.16
CA VAL A 80 3.14 8.35 -15.11
C VAL A 80 3.92 9.43 -14.37
N CYS A 81 5.25 9.32 -14.39
CA CYS A 81 6.19 10.24 -13.78
C CYS A 81 6.84 11.09 -14.86
N GLY A 82 6.65 12.40 -14.83
CA GLY A 82 7.28 13.34 -15.73
C GLY A 82 8.67 13.78 -15.27
N ALA A 83 9.35 14.57 -16.08
CA ALA A 83 10.72 15.01 -15.80
C ALA A 83 10.88 15.81 -14.49
N ALA A 84 9.82 16.51 -14.06
CA ALA A 84 9.80 17.33 -12.84
C ALA A 84 9.31 16.59 -11.60
N ASP A 85 8.78 15.37 -11.75
CA ASP A 85 8.21 14.62 -10.65
C ASP A 85 9.32 13.91 -9.86
N LEU A 86 9.27 13.96 -8.53
CA LEU A 86 10.18 13.23 -7.67
C LEU A 86 9.85 11.72 -7.66
N TYR A 87 8.55 11.39 -7.69
CA TYR A 87 8.01 10.03 -7.69
C TYR A 87 6.63 10.01 -8.32
N GLY A 88 6.19 8.85 -8.80
CA GLY A 88 4.90 8.71 -9.48
C GLY A 88 3.70 8.72 -8.53
N ILE A 89 3.85 8.19 -7.31
CA ILE A 89 2.82 8.23 -6.24
C ILE A 89 3.46 8.47 -4.88
N ASP A 90 2.71 9.08 -3.97
CA ASP A 90 3.00 9.01 -2.54
C ASP A 90 2.51 7.66 -2.01
N ILE A 91 3.45 6.77 -1.68
CA ILE A 91 3.14 5.40 -1.24
C ILE A 91 2.36 5.44 0.09
N ILE A 92 2.76 6.30 1.03
CA ILE A 92 2.12 6.41 2.35
C ILE A 92 0.67 6.90 2.19
N GLU A 93 0.44 7.88 1.32
CA GLU A 93 -0.91 8.35 1.03
C GLU A 93 -1.80 7.22 0.47
N HIS A 94 -1.26 6.41 -0.45
CA HIS A 94 -2.01 5.30 -1.06
C HIS A 94 -2.23 4.14 -0.09
N GLU A 95 -1.29 3.84 0.81
CA GLU A 95 -1.49 2.90 1.91
C GLU A 95 -2.63 3.35 2.84
N ASN A 96 -2.63 4.61 3.26
CA ASN A 96 -3.69 5.19 4.07
C ASN A 96 -5.04 5.18 3.34
N LYS A 97 -5.07 5.48 2.04
CA LYS A 97 -6.30 5.39 1.22
C LYS A 97 -6.83 3.97 1.19
N LEU A 98 -5.97 2.97 0.96
CA LEU A 98 -6.39 1.57 0.93
C LEU A 98 -6.92 1.12 2.29
N GLN A 99 -6.25 1.45 3.39
CA GLN A 99 -6.71 1.17 4.74
C GLN A 99 -8.09 1.80 4.98
N ASN A 100 -8.23 3.10 4.76
CA ASN A 100 -9.50 3.82 4.94
C ASN A 100 -10.62 3.24 4.06
N TRP A 101 -10.30 2.77 2.85
CA TRP A 101 -11.28 2.15 1.97
C TRP A 101 -11.74 0.80 2.51
N ALA A 102 -10.82 -0.01 3.04
CA ALA A 102 -11.12 -1.29 3.69
C ALA A 102 -11.91 -1.12 5.00
N GLU A 103 -11.64 -0.08 5.77
CA GLU A 103 -12.33 0.20 7.04
C GLU A 103 -13.80 0.62 6.86
N ARG A 104 -14.23 1.00 5.65
CA ARG A 104 -15.65 1.23 5.35
C ARG A 104 -16.49 -0.05 5.34
N LEU A 105 -15.85 -1.19 5.17
CA LEU A 105 -16.53 -2.47 5.16
C LEU A 105 -16.93 -2.88 6.59
N PRO A 106 -18.18 -3.31 6.81
CA PRO A 106 -18.66 -3.77 8.10
C PRO A 106 -17.97 -5.07 8.52
N SER A 107 -18.20 -5.49 9.74
CA SER A 107 -17.65 -6.76 10.28
C SER A 107 -18.06 -7.98 9.45
N ILE A 108 -19.28 -7.98 8.91
CA ILE A 108 -19.80 -8.96 7.96
C ILE A 108 -19.93 -8.28 6.61
N ILE A 109 -19.10 -8.68 5.65
CA ILE A 109 -19.01 -8.03 4.32
C ILE A 109 -20.36 -7.98 3.61
N ASN A 110 -21.17 -9.03 3.73
CA ASN A 110 -22.50 -9.12 3.09
C ASN A 110 -23.52 -8.08 3.58
N GLU A 111 -23.26 -7.41 4.72
CA GLU A 111 -24.09 -6.31 5.21
C GLU A 111 -23.80 -5.00 4.47
N PHE A 112 -22.72 -4.96 3.70
CA PHE A 112 -22.42 -3.79 2.88
C PHE A 112 -23.24 -3.82 1.59
N PRO A 113 -24.07 -2.81 1.32
CA PRO A 113 -25.03 -2.85 0.19
C PRO A 113 -24.43 -3.09 -1.19
N LEU A 114 -23.14 -2.73 -1.37
CA LEU A 114 -22.42 -2.93 -2.63
C LEU A 114 -21.80 -4.33 -2.78
N LEU A 115 -21.78 -5.13 -1.69
CA LEU A 115 -21.16 -6.46 -1.66
C LEU A 115 -22.11 -7.53 -1.10
N PRO A 116 -23.34 -7.64 -1.61
CA PRO A 116 -24.36 -8.49 -1.00
C PRO A 116 -24.03 -9.98 -1.06
N LEU A 117 -23.20 -10.41 -2.02
CA LEU A 117 -22.77 -11.80 -2.14
C LEU A 117 -21.56 -12.10 -1.27
N GLY A 118 -20.79 -11.10 -0.87
CA GLY A 118 -19.60 -11.25 -0.03
C GLY A 118 -18.49 -12.07 -0.65
N THR A 119 -18.46 -12.17 -1.99
CA THR A 119 -17.47 -12.95 -2.73
C THR A 119 -16.17 -12.17 -2.91
N THR A 120 -15.08 -12.87 -3.21
CA THR A 120 -13.80 -12.23 -3.52
C THR A 120 -13.85 -11.44 -4.82
N GLU A 121 -14.71 -11.83 -5.77
CA GLU A 121 -14.98 -11.09 -7.00
C GLU A 121 -15.65 -9.74 -6.74
N ASP A 122 -16.68 -9.71 -5.87
CA ASP A 122 -17.32 -8.48 -5.43
C ASP A 122 -16.30 -7.54 -4.74
N MET A 123 -15.46 -8.12 -3.86
CA MET A 123 -14.41 -7.36 -3.20
C MET A 123 -13.39 -6.80 -4.20
N CYS A 124 -12.94 -7.59 -5.19
CA CYS A 124 -12.06 -7.10 -6.24
C CYS A 124 -12.67 -5.89 -6.96
N TRP A 125 -13.95 -5.99 -7.34
CA TRP A 125 -14.65 -4.87 -7.96
C TRP A 125 -14.72 -3.66 -7.05
N TYR A 126 -15.06 -3.83 -5.77
CA TYR A 126 -15.14 -2.73 -4.79
C TYR A 126 -13.80 -2.00 -4.64
N PHE A 127 -12.72 -2.74 -4.47
CA PHE A 127 -11.39 -2.16 -4.31
C PHE A 127 -10.86 -1.53 -5.61
N SER A 128 -11.33 -1.96 -6.78
CA SER A 128 -10.98 -1.30 -8.05
C SER A 128 -11.56 0.10 -8.19
N GLN A 129 -12.58 0.46 -7.38
CA GLN A 129 -13.21 1.78 -7.37
C GLN A 129 -12.50 2.78 -6.44
N ILE A 130 -11.34 2.44 -5.89
CA ILE A 130 -10.58 3.35 -5.03
C ILE A 130 -10.20 4.63 -5.81
N PRO A 131 -10.44 5.85 -5.26
CA PRO A 131 -10.14 7.08 -5.96
C PRO A 131 -8.62 7.25 -6.20
N THR A 132 -8.25 7.61 -7.41
CA THR A 132 -6.88 7.89 -7.83
C THR A 132 -6.72 9.33 -8.32
N ALA A 133 -5.48 9.81 -8.35
CA ALA A 133 -5.14 11.07 -9.01
C ALA A 133 -5.17 10.92 -10.54
N GLU A 134 -5.21 12.04 -11.28
CA GLU A 134 -5.36 12.07 -12.75
C GLU A 134 -4.34 11.21 -13.50
N ARG A 135 -3.07 11.17 -13.02
CA ARG A 135 -1.98 10.42 -13.67
C ARG A 135 -1.75 9.03 -13.07
N VAL A 136 -2.68 8.57 -12.23
CA VAL A 136 -2.61 7.28 -11.53
C VAL A 136 -3.85 6.47 -11.87
N LYS A 137 -3.68 5.21 -12.24
CA LYS A 137 -4.80 4.30 -12.49
C LYS A 137 -4.59 2.96 -11.78
N VAL A 138 -5.68 2.30 -11.43
CA VAL A 138 -5.67 0.92 -10.95
C VAL A 138 -5.51 -0.01 -12.15
N LEU A 139 -4.51 -0.89 -12.13
CA LEU A 139 -4.32 -1.94 -13.15
C LEU A 139 -4.94 -3.26 -12.74
N SER A 140 -4.84 -3.60 -11.47
CA SER A 140 -5.40 -4.84 -10.96
C SER A 140 -5.66 -4.77 -9.47
N VAL A 141 -6.59 -5.61 -9.04
CA VAL A 141 -6.86 -5.90 -7.63
C VAL A 141 -6.78 -7.40 -7.43
N ALA A 142 -6.06 -7.84 -6.42
CA ALA A 142 -6.02 -9.22 -5.99
C ALA A 142 -6.54 -9.33 -4.56
N ILE A 143 -7.38 -10.34 -4.31
CA ILE A 143 -7.92 -10.66 -2.99
C ILE A 143 -7.51 -12.09 -2.64
N ASP A 144 -6.71 -12.23 -1.59
CA ASP A 144 -6.36 -13.51 -0.99
C ASP A 144 -7.40 -13.85 0.09
N GLU A 145 -8.19 -14.88 -0.12
CA GLU A 145 -9.09 -15.43 0.89
C GLU A 145 -8.32 -16.36 1.84
N THR A 146 -7.41 -17.13 1.27
CA THR A 146 -6.43 -17.97 1.98
C THR A 146 -5.08 -17.86 1.25
N PRO A 147 -3.97 -18.32 1.87
CA PRO A 147 -2.66 -18.32 1.18
C PRO A 147 -2.64 -19.06 -0.17
N GLU A 148 -3.57 -20.01 -0.36
CA GLU A 148 -3.65 -20.85 -1.57
C GLU A 148 -4.70 -20.37 -2.58
N ARG A 149 -5.51 -19.38 -2.23
CA ARG A 149 -6.64 -18.94 -3.07
C ARG A 149 -6.66 -17.43 -3.22
N THR A 150 -6.37 -16.99 -4.43
CA THR A 150 -6.36 -15.59 -4.83
C THR A 150 -7.31 -15.37 -5.99
N THR A 151 -8.19 -14.40 -5.87
CA THR A 151 -9.00 -13.87 -6.97
C THR A 151 -8.36 -12.59 -7.49
N ILE A 152 -8.22 -12.46 -8.81
CA ILE A 152 -7.59 -11.30 -9.44
C ILE A 152 -8.53 -10.68 -10.46
N LEU A 153 -8.86 -9.40 -10.28
CA LEU A 153 -9.49 -8.56 -11.27
C LEU A 153 -8.41 -7.73 -11.99
N ARG A 154 -8.36 -7.82 -13.33
CA ARG A 154 -7.58 -6.91 -14.16
C ARG A 154 -8.49 -5.80 -14.66
N VAL A 155 -8.14 -4.56 -14.35
CA VAL A 155 -8.91 -3.40 -14.80
C VAL A 155 -8.47 -3.11 -16.23
N GLY A 156 -9.39 -3.25 -17.19
CA GLY A 156 -9.09 -3.04 -18.61
C GLY A 156 -8.69 -1.60 -18.92
N ASN A 157 -7.79 -1.43 -19.87
CA ASN A 157 -7.60 -0.14 -20.52
C ASN A 157 -8.72 0.00 -21.57
N GLU A 158 -9.78 0.76 -21.24
CA GLU A 158 -10.65 1.32 -22.26
C GLU A 158 -9.99 2.53 -22.92
#